data_47f60ec3cde9cff2123743ab14b9275b
#
_entry.id   47f60ec3cde9cff2123743ab14b9275b
#
_cell.length_a   1.000
_cell.length_b   1.000
_cell.length_c   1.000
_cell.angle_alpha   90.00
_cell.angle_beta   90.00
_cell.angle_gamma   90.00
#
_symmetry.space_group_name_H-M   'P 1'
#
loop_
_entity.id
_entity.type
_entity.pdbx_description
1 polymer ?
#
loop_
_entity_poly.entity_id
_entity_poly.type
_entity_poly.pdbx_seq_one_letter_code
_entity_poly.pdbx_strand_id
1 'polypeptide(L)'
;MTYCVAIALDEGLIFASDSRTNAGADQVSTYSKMHTFDVEGERVFVMLAAGNLATTQAVLNRMKRDMEDAAEESIYTVQYMSEAAAYVGRLNREEQEKHTDALSKAGFTSDASFILGGQIEQDTPEIFMIYPQGNYITTSEQTPFLQIGESKYGKPVLDRIIRPETSLGDAARCALVSIDSTMHSNVTVGPPIEVMVYEKDKLAFDHYLCMESDDAYLLTLKRAWDENIKKAFRDLPRFDWESAQGRKRGGTQISTHKKAPKKKK
;
A
#
# COMPACT_ATOMS: atom_id res chain seq x y z
N MET A 1 5.00 -11.87 1.45
CA MET A 1 4.97 -10.39 1.64
C MET A 1 3.69 -9.89 0.99
N THR A 2 3.28 -8.71 1.33
CA THR A 2 2.03 -8.06 0.90
C THR A 2 2.35 -6.62 0.55
N TYR A 3 1.62 -6.02 -0.34
CA TYR A 3 1.59 -4.59 -0.52
C TYR A 3 0.14 -4.10 -0.57
N CYS A 4 -0.23 -3.24 0.36
CA CYS A 4 -1.51 -2.55 0.35
C CYS A 4 -1.30 -1.05 0.54
N VAL A 5 -2.10 -0.25 -0.11
CA VAL A 5 -2.11 1.22 -0.01
C VAL A 5 -3.53 1.74 0.01
N ALA A 6 -3.78 2.72 0.88
CA ALA A 6 -4.98 3.55 0.84
C ALA A 6 -4.58 5.02 0.75
N ILE A 7 -5.35 5.81 0.01
CA ILE A 7 -5.11 7.23 -0.28
C ILE A 7 -6.38 8.00 0.05
N ALA A 8 -6.25 9.07 0.84
CA ALA A 8 -7.34 9.98 1.16
C ALA A 8 -7.19 11.29 0.37
N LEU A 9 -8.23 11.65 -0.36
CA LEU A 9 -8.27 12.80 -1.27
C LEU A 9 -9.51 13.66 -0.97
N ASP A 10 -9.50 14.89 -1.46
CA ASP A 10 -10.66 15.79 -1.33
C ASP A 10 -11.93 15.21 -1.97
N GLU A 11 -11.77 14.43 -3.07
CA GLU A 11 -12.85 13.82 -3.84
C GLU A 11 -13.26 12.41 -3.33
N GLY A 12 -12.50 11.79 -2.42
CA GLY A 12 -12.81 10.45 -1.91
C GLY A 12 -11.57 9.63 -1.55
N LEU A 13 -11.69 8.30 -1.65
CA LEU A 13 -10.67 7.36 -1.21
C LEU A 13 -10.27 6.40 -2.34
N ILE A 14 -9.00 6.03 -2.37
CA ILE A 14 -8.47 4.95 -3.22
C ILE A 14 -7.90 3.86 -2.33
N PHE A 15 -8.20 2.61 -2.65
CA PHE A 15 -7.59 1.44 -2.03
C PHE A 15 -7.00 0.56 -3.12
N ALA A 16 -5.79 0.03 -2.89
CA ALA A 16 -5.20 -0.93 -3.80
C ALA A 16 -4.39 -1.97 -3.04
N SER A 17 -4.45 -3.23 -3.49
CA SER A 17 -3.71 -4.34 -2.91
C SER A 17 -3.26 -5.34 -3.96
N ASP A 18 -2.19 -6.05 -3.66
CA ASP A 18 -1.87 -7.32 -4.32
C ASP A 18 -2.65 -8.46 -3.65
N SER A 19 -2.80 -9.60 -4.35
CA SER A 19 -3.50 -10.79 -3.80
C SER A 19 -2.57 -12.01 -3.68
N ARG A 20 -1.29 -11.89 -4.08
CA ARG A 20 -0.35 -13.00 -3.95
C ARG A 20 -0.03 -13.29 -2.50
N THR A 21 -0.12 -14.56 -2.12
CA THR A 21 0.20 -15.04 -0.78
C THR A 21 1.21 -16.18 -0.88
N ASN A 22 2.28 -16.11 -0.11
CA ASN A 22 3.36 -17.10 -0.11
C ASN A 22 3.50 -17.71 1.29
N ALA A 23 3.38 -19.01 1.38
CA ALA A 23 3.64 -19.80 2.58
C ALA A 23 4.97 -20.57 2.48
N GLY A 24 5.99 -19.92 1.88
CA GLY A 24 7.29 -20.52 1.53
C GLY A 24 7.61 -20.30 0.05
N ALA A 25 8.78 -20.80 -0.39
CA ALA A 25 9.25 -20.57 -1.77
C ALA A 25 8.37 -21.27 -2.82
N ASP A 26 7.75 -22.41 -2.47
CA ASP A 26 7.05 -23.29 -3.38
C ASP A 26 5.51 -23.29 -3.18
N GLN A 27 5.00 -22.47 -2.25
CA GLN A 27 3.57 -22.40 -1.94
C GLN A 27 3.04 -20.99 -2.21
N VAL A 28 2.71 -20.76 -3.47
CA VAL A 28 2.07 -19.54 -3.93
C VAL A 28 0.57 -19.77 -4.04
N SER A 29 -0.21 -18.93 -3.37
CA SER A 29 -1.67 -18.93 -3.39
C SER A 29 -2.19 -17.52 -3.63
N THR A 30 -3.46 -17.43 -3.96
CA THR A 30 -4.15 -16.14 -4.16
C THR A 30 -5.20 -15.99 -3.07
N TYR A 31 -5.10 -14.91 -2.30
CA TYR A 31 -6.10 -14.49 -1.32
C TYR A 31 -6.31 -12.99 -1.45
N SER A 32 -7.56 -12.58 -1.61
CA SER A 32 -7.90 -11.15 -1.53
C SER A 32 -7.47 -10.60 -0.17
N LYS A 33 -6.86 -9.43 -0.21
CA LYS A 33 -6.45 -8.67 0.97
C LYS A 33 -7.34 -7.44 1.18
N MET A 34 -8.32 -7.27 0.28
CA MET A 34 -9.29 -6.19 0.32
C MET A 34 -10.67 -6.77 0.67
N HIS A 35 -11.30 -6.20 1.68
CA HIS A 35 -12.60 -6.62 2.18
C HIS A 35 -13.50 -5.41 2.32
N THR A 36 -14.74 -5.53 1.89
CA THR A 36 -15.72 -4.44 1.91
C THR A 36 -16.86 -4.77 2.86
N PHE A 37 -17.38 -3.74 3.52
CA PHE A 37 -18.55 -3.81 4.37
C PHE A 37 -19.37 -2.56 4.12
N ASP A 38 -20.67 -2.69 3.92
CA ASP A 38 -21.54 -1.56 3.65
C ASP A 38 -22.93 -1.76 4.20
N VAL A 39 -23.57 -0.64 4.49
CA VAL A 39 -25.01 -0.50 4.64
C VAL A 39 -25.43 0.58 3.64
N GLU A 40 -26.15 0.17 2.62
CA GLU A 40 -26.50 1.03 1.48
C GLU A 40 -27.09 2.37 1.93
N GLY A 41 -26.48 3.46 1.44
CA GLY A 41 -26.89 4.82 1.75
C GLY A 41 -26.60 5.30 3.18
N GLU A 42 -25.89 4.49 4.00
CA GLU A 42 -25.57 4.84 5.38
C GLU A 42 -24.06 4.85 5.64
N ARG A 43 -23.38 3.75 5.31
CA ARG A 43 -21.92 3.61 5.57
C ARG A 43 -21.23 2.66 4.63
N VAL A 44 -19.98 2.93 4.37
CA VAL A 44 -19.09 2.08 3.58
C VAL A 44 -17.74 1.96 4.26
N PHE A 45 -17.17 0.75 4.24
CA PHE A 45 -15.84 0.48 4.74
C PHE A 45 -15.07 -0.42 3.78
N VAL A 46 -13.82 -0.09 3.56
CA VAL A 46 -12.84 -0.95 2.89
C VAL A 46 -11.74 -1.27 3.88
N MET A 47 -11.44 -2.54 4.06
CA MET A 47 -10.35 -3.00 4.92
C MET A 47 -9.30 -3.74 4.11
N LEU A 48 -8.06 -3.29 4.18
CA LEU A 48 -6.88 -3.95 3.63
C LEU A 48 -6.13 -4.66 4.75
N ALA A 49 -5.61 -5.86 4.46
CA ALA A 49 -4.98 -6.72 5.46
C ALA A 49 -3.56 -7.15 5.05
N ALA A 50 -2.62 -7.14 6.00
CA ALA A 50 -1.25 -7.63 5.82
C ALA A 50 -0.76 -8.35 7.08
N GLY A 51 0.15 -9.31 6.92
CA GLY A 51 0.76 -10.06 8.02
C GLY A 51 0.35 -11.52 8.05
N ASN A 52 0.13 -12.07 9.23
CA ASN A 52 -0.25 -13.47 9.40
C ASN A 52 -1.68 -13.73 8.87
N LEU A 53 -1.79 -14.59 7.85
CA LEU A 53 -3.08 -14.85 7.19
C LEU A 53 -4.11 -15.47 8.15
N ALA A 54 -3.70 -16.36 9.05
CA ALA A 54 -4.63 -16.95 10.01
C ALA A 54 -5.21 -15.90 10.96
N THR A 55 -4.38 -14.95 11.42
CA THR A 55 -4.82 -13.83 12.26
C THR A 55 -5.77 -12.91 11.50
N THR A 56 -5.42 -12.53 10.26
CA THR A 56 -6.28 -11.64 9.46
C THR A 56 -7.64 -12.28 9.18
N GLN A 57 -7.67 -13.58 8.85
CA GLN A 57 -8.92 -14.32 8.66
C GLN A 57 -9.74 -14.46 9.95
N ALA A 58 -9.08 -14.65 11.10
CA ALA A 58 -9.77 -14.73 12.39
C ALA A 58 -10.46 -13.40 12.75
N VAL A 59 -9.78 -12.27 12.54
CA VAL A 59 -10.36 -10.93 12.71
C VAL A 59 -11.58 -10.74 11.81
N LEU A 60 -11.44 -11.02 10.51
CA LEU A 60 -12.55 -10.92 9.55
C LEU A 60 -13.75 -11.80 9.91
N ASN A 61 -13.48 -13.04 10.33
CA ASN A 61 -14.55 -13.96 10.74
C ASN A 61 -15.24 -13.48 12.02
N ARG A 62 -14.52 -12.84 12.92
CA ARG A 62 -15.10 -12.25 14.12
C ARG A 62 -15.98 -11.06 13.77
N MET A 63 -15.50 -10.16 12.90
CA MET A 63 -16.30 -9.02 12.42
C MET A 63 -17.60 -9.50 11.76
N LYS A 64 -17.53 -10.51 10.90
CA LYS A 64 -18.74 -11.07 10.25
C LYS A 64 -19.74 -11.63 11.25
N ARG A 65 -19.26 -12.36 12.27
CA ARG A 65 -20.17 -12.86 13.34
C ARG A 65 -20.79 -11.73 14.14
N ASP A 66 -19.99 -10.71 14.52
CA ASP A 66 -20.51 -9.58 15.29
C ASP A 66 -21.58 -8.80 14.49
N MET A 67 -21.49 -8.79 13.15
CA MET A 67 -22.53 -8.23 12.27
C MET A 67 -23.77 -9.13 12.18
N GLU A 68 -23.59 -10.44 11.97
CA GLU A 68 -24.67 -11.44 11.85
C GLU A 68 -25.46 -11.56 13.14
N ASP A 69 -24.79 -11.54 14.29
CA ASP A 69 -25.38 -11.67 15.63
C ASP A 69 -25.97 -10.33 16.13
N ALA A 70 -25.87 -9.25 15.35
CA ALA A 70 -26.26 -7.89 15.75
C ALA A 70 -25.64 -7.50 17.11
N ALA A 71 -24.35 -7.75 17.26
CA ALA A 71 -23.62 -7.47 18.49
C ALA A 71 -23.73 -5.99 18.87
N GLU A 72 -23.69 -5.69 20.16
CA GLU A 72 -23.75 -4.31 20.69
C GLU A 72 -22.66 -3.42 20.07
N GLU A 73 -21.46 -3.99 19.82
CA GLU A 73 -20.37 -3.31 19.14
C GLU A 73 -19.96 -4.09 17.88
N SER A 74 -20.12 -3.48 16.74
CA SER A 74 -19.74 -4.00 15.42
C SER A 74 -19.40 -2.85 14.48
N ILE A 75 -18.87 -3.15 13.29
CA ILE A 75 -18.61 -2.12 12.27
C ILE A 75 -19.90 -1.43 11.79
N TYR A 76 -21.07 -2.02 12.04
CA TYR A 76 -22.36 -1.45 11.69
C TYR A 76 -22.97 -0.57 12.80
N THR A 77 -22.48 -0.66 14.04
CA THR A 77 -23.05 0.07 15.17
C THR A 77 -22.20 1.25 15.63
N VAL A 78 -20.92 1.31 15.23
CA VAL A 78 -20.02 2.43 15.54
C VAL A 78 -20.52 3.74 14.91
N GLN A 79 -20.30 4.87 15.60
CA GLN A 79 -20.75 6.18 15.15
C GLN A 79 -19.70 6.96 14.37
N TYR A 80 -18.41 6.67 14.60
CA TYR A 80 -17.29 7.37 13.99
C TYR A 80 -16.28 6.40 13.37
N MET A 81 -15.62 6.83 12.31
CA MET A 81 -14.56 6.05 11.66
C MET A 81 -13.42 5.67 12.64
N SER A 82 -13.10 6.54 13.60
CA SER A 82 -12.10 6.24 14.64
C SER A 82 -12.55 5.13 15.61
N GLU A 83 -13.84 5.01 15.89
CA GLU A 83 -14.41 3.90 16.67
C GLU A 83 -14.33 2.59 15.90
N ALA A 84 -14.60 2.63 14.59
CA ALA A 84 -14.40 1.46 13.72
C ALA A 84 -12.94 0.99 13.74
N ALA A 85 -11.97 1.91 13.69
CA ALA A 85 -10.55 1.59 13.78
C ALA A 85 -10.18 1.01 15.17
N ALA A 86 -10.73 1.55 16.26
CA ALA A 86 -10.54 1.03 17.61
C ALA A 86 -11.13 -0.38 17.77
N TYR A 87 -12.33 -0.62 17.25
CA TYR A 87 -12.98 -1.92 17.23
C TYR A 87 -12.12 -2.97 16.50
N VAL A 88 -11.67 -2.70 15.29
CA VAL A 88 -10.78 -3.62 14.54
C VAL A 88 -9.47 -3.82 15.27
N GLY A 89 -8.90 -2.77 15.86
CA GLY A 89 -7.66 -2.84 16.64
C GLY A 89 -7.78 -3.74 17.87
N ARG A 90 -8.90 -3.66 18.58
CA ARG A 90 -9.21 -4.54 19.72
C ARG A 90 -9.31 -6.00 19.26
N LEU A 91 -10.07 -6.28 18.20
CA LEU A 91 -10.20 -7.63 17.65
C LEU A 91 -8.83 -8.19 17.21
N ASN A 92 -8.03 -7.36 16.54
CA ASN A 92 -6.69 -7.76 16.08
C ASN A 92 -5.81 -8.20 17.26
N ARG A 93 -5.76 -7.43 18.33
CA ARG A 93 -4.99 -7.77 19.53
C ARG A 93 -5.50 -9.08 20.17
N GLU A 94 -6.82 -9.21 20.37
CA GLU A 94 -7.43 -10.40 20.96
C GLU A 94 -7.14 -11.67 20.15
N GLU A 95 -7.21 -11.63 18.82
CA GLU A 95 -6.92 -12.79 17.98
C GLU A 95 -5.43 -13.15 17.96
N GLN A 96 -4.54 -12.16 18.02
CA GLN A 96 -3.09 -12.41 18.13
C GLN A 96 -2.73 -13.07 19.46
N GLU A 97 -3.26 -12.59 20.56
CA GLU A 97 -2.99 -13.10 21.92
C GLU A 97 -3.29 -14.61 22.05
N LYS A 98 -4.31 -15.12 21.34
CA LYS A 98 -4.70 -16.56 21.38
C LYS A 98 -3.59 -17.50 20.90
N HIS A 99 -2.71 -17.05 20.01
CA HIS A 99 -1.75 -17.91 19.34
C HIS A 99 -0.29 -17.47 19.46
N THR A 100 -0.02 -16.32 20.06
CA THR A 100 1.32 -15.71 20.17
C THR A 100 2.35 -16.68 20.76
N ASP A 101 2.05 -17.38 21.85
CA ASP A 101 2.99 -18.28 22.51
C ASP A 101 3.34 -19.51 21.64
N ALA A 102 2.36 -20.07 20.95
CA ALA A 102 2.56 -21.25 20.10
C ALA A 102 3.36 -20.88 18.84
N LEU A 103 3.03 -19.76 18.21
CA LEU A 103 3.72 -19.25 17.01
C LEU A 103 5.15 -18.83 17.34
N SER A 104 5.38 -18.12 18.43
CA SER A 104 6.73 -17.70 18.85
C SER A 104 7.66 -18.90 19.07
N LYS A 105 7.17 -19.97 19.70
CA LYS A 105 7.93 -21.21 19.88
C LYS A 105 8.29 -21.89 18.55
N ALA A 106 7.49 -21.68 17.51
CA ALA A 106 7.73 -22.20 16.15
C ALA A 106 8.54 -21.23 15.28
N GLY A 107 8.97 -20.05 15.79
CA GLY A 107 9.72 -19.04 15.04
C GLY A 107 8.87 -18.19 14.10
N PHE A 108 7.55 -18.11 14.32
CA PHE A 108 6.62 -17.30 13.57
C PHE A 108 6.03 -16.17 14.44
N THR A 109 5.47 -15.14 13.78
CA THR A 109 4.70 -14.10 14.46
C THR A 109 3.21 -14.24 14.16
N SER A 110 2.36 -13.79 15.08
CA SER A 110 0.92 -13.63 14.87
C SER A 110 0.56 -12.26 14.33
N ASP A 111 1.56 -11.40 14.08
CA ASP A 111 1.36 -9.99 13.73
C ASP A 111 0.48 -9.82 12.49
N ALA A 112 -0.52 -8.97 12.62
CA ALA A 112 -1.35 -8.50 11.52
C ALA A 112 -1.52 -6.99 11.61
N SER A 113 -1.53 -6.33 10.47
CA SER A 113 -1.80 -4.90 10.34
C SER A 113 -2.93 -4.70 9.34
N PHE A 114 -3.74 -3.67 9.56
CA PHE A 114 -4.84 -3.34 8.67
C PHE A 114 -4.80 -1.88 8.26
N ILE A 115 -5.38 -1.57 7.11
CA ILE A 115 -5.84 -0.23 6.80
C ILE A 115 -7.36 -0.34 6.71
N LEU A 116 -8.05 0.46 7.49
CA LEU A 116 -9.50 0.62 7.43
C LEU A 116 -9.79 2.02 6.90
N GLY A 117 -10.63 2.14 5.90
CA GLY A 117 -11.11 3.42 5.43
C GLY A 117 -12.54 3.34 4.98
N GLY A 118 -13.18 4.48 4.89
CA GLY A 118 -14.59 4.56 4.51
C GLY A 118 -15.23 5.87 4.90
N GLN A 119 -16.56 5.84 4.92
CA GLN A 119 -17.40 6.97 5.31
C GLN A 119 -18.64 6.47 6.04
N ILE A 120 -19.04 7.18 7.08
CA ILE A 120 -20.29 6.99 7.81
C ILE A 120 -21.15 8.22 7.56
N GLU A 121 -22.34 8.02 7.00
CA GLU A 121 -23.31 9.09 6.70
C GLU A 121 -22.65 10.29 5.99
N GLN A 122 -22.79 11.48 6.55
CA GLN A 122 -22.26 12.73 5.99
C GLN A 122 -20.91 13.15 6.61
N ASP A 123 -20.27 12.25 7.38
CA ASP A 123 -18.93 12.52 7.90
C ASP A 123 -17.90 12.55 6.76
N THR A 124 -16.73 13.15 7.04
CA THR A 124 -15.64 13.15 6.07
C THR A 124 -15.08 11.73 5.91
N PRO A 125 -14.85 11.25 4.67
CA PRO A 125 -14.16 9.98 4.44
C PRO A 125 -12.77 9.98 5.07
N GLU A 126 -12.41 8.93 5.80
CA GLU A 126 -11.14 8.80 6.51
C GLU A 126 -10.50 7.44 6.28
N ILE A 127 -9.18 7.38 6.46
CA ILE A 127 -8.43 6.13 6.47
C ILE A 127 -7.56 6.03 7.73
N PHE A 128 -7.47 4.83 8.28
CA PHE A 128 -6.71 4.52 9.51
C PHE A 128 -5.81 3.32 9.27
N MET A 129 -4.54 3.40 9.68
CA MET A 129 -3.65 2.25 9.76
C MET A 129 -3.65 1.71 11.19
N ILE A 130 -4.02 0.45 11.33
CA ILE A 130 -4.15 -0.27 12.59
C ILE A 130 -2.95 -1.19 12.74
N TYR A 131 -2.17 -0.96 13.80
CA TYR A 131 -0.97 -1.72 14.12
C TYR A 131 -1.28 -3.06 14.80
N PRO A 132 -0.31 -3.99 14.83
CA PRO A 132 -0.48 -5.26 15.54
C PRO A 132 -0.88 -5.09 17.01
N GLN A 133 -0.44 -4.01 17.66
CA GLN A 133 -0.75 -3.71 19.06
C GLN A 133 -2.19 -3.20 19.27
N GLY A 134 -2.94 -2.98 18.19
CA GLY A 134 -4.33 -2.52 18.22
C GLY A 134 -4.50 -1.01 18.26
N ASN A 135 -3.41 -0.23 18.38
CA ASN A 135 -3.45 1.21 18.21
C ASN A 135 -3.47 1.58 16.72
N TYR A 136 -3.86 2.81 16.40
CA TYR A 136 -4.00 3.26 15.02
C TYR A 136 -3.51 4.69 14.83
N ILE A 137 -3.24 5.04 13.58
CA ILE A 137 -2.95 6.40 13.10
C ILE A 137 -3.80 6.71 11.88
N THR A 138 -3.97 7.99 11.59
CA THR A 138 -4.59 8.49 10.35
C THR A 138 -3.58 9.22 9.50
N THR A 139 -4.01 9.77 8.36
CA THR A 139 -3.22 10.56 7.43
C THR A 139 -2.96 11.98 7.92
N SER A 140 -2.08 12.68 7.22
CA SER A 140 -1.88 14.13 7.34
C SER A 140 -1.98 14.78 5.95
N GLU A 141 -2.14 16.10 5.91
CA GLU A 141 -2.14 16.85 4.64
C GLU A 141 -0.87 16.59 3.80
N GLN A 142 0.30 16.45 4.45
CA GLN A 142 1.56 16.21 3.76
C GLN A 142 1.71 14.75 3.31
N THR A 143 1.01 13.81 3.95
CA THR A 143 1.06 12.39 3.63
C THR A 143 -0.37 11.85 3.63
N PRO A 144 -1.15 12.12 2.55
CA PRO A 144 -2.55 11.72 2.48
C PRO A 144 -2.68 10.24 2.04
N PHE A 145 -1.78 9.37 2.45
CA PHE A 145 -1.83 7.94 2.16
C PHE A 145 -1.21 7.10 3.27
N LEU A 146 -1.65 5.86 3.36
CA LEU A 146 -1.16 4.85 4.29
C LEU A 146 -0.78 3.58 3.53
N GLN A 147 0.25 2.89 3.99
CA GLN A 147 0.74 1.65 3.36
C GLN A 147 1.01 0.60 4.44
N ILE A 148 0.69 -0.66 4.14
CA ILE A 148 1.07 -1.82 4.96
C ILE A 148 1.76 -2.88 4.10
N GLY A 149 2.59 -3.69 4.71
CA GLY A 149 3.41 -4.69 4.04
C GLY A 149 4.72 -4.09 3.49
N GLU A 150 5.04 -4.34 2.23
CA GLU A 150 6.31 -3.93 1.60
C GLU A 150 6.23 -2.50 1.04
N SER A 151 6.24 -1.51 1.92
CA SER A 151 5.96 -0.11 1.57
C SER A 151 7.10 0.63 0.88
N LYS A 152 8.36 0.22 1.08
CA LYS A 152 9.55 1.02 0.72
C LYS A 152 9.74 1.25 -0.79
N TYR A 153 9.30 0.33 -1.64
CA TYR A 153 9.52 0.45 -3.09
C TYR A 153 8.44 1.31 -3.77
N GLY A 154 7.21 1.29 -3.26
CA GLY A 154 6.10 2.09 -3.78
C GLY A 154 6.06 3.52 -3.23
N LYS A 155 6.49 3.73 -1.99
CA LYS A 155 6.44 5.03 -1.31
C LYS A 155 7.06 6.19 -2.10
N PRO A 156 8.24 6.08 -2.74
CA PRO A 156 8.83 7.18 -3.49
C PRO A 156 7.98 7.70 -4.65
N VAL A 157 7.09 6.88 -5.20
CA VAL A 157 6.14 7.29 -6.25
C VAL A 157 5.02 8.11 -5.63
N LEU A 158 4.41 7.58 -4.56
CA LEU A 158 3.32 8.25 -3.82
C LEU A 158 3.75 9.62 -3.29
N ASP A 159 4.91 9.71 -2.63
CA ASP A 159 5.45 10.95 -2.06
C ASP A 159 5.60 12.09 -3.12
N ARG A 160 5.84 11.74 -4.38
CA ARG A 160 6.04 12.71 -5.46
C ARG A 160 4.74 13.19 -6.10
N ILE A 161 3.73 12.32 -6.15
CA ILE A 161 2.54 12.54 -6.99
C ILE A 161 1.32 12.87 -6.13
N ILE A 162 1.13 12.17 -5.01
CA ILE A 162 -0.11 12.28 -4.24
C ILE A 162 -0.14 13.55 -3.40
N ARG A 163 -1.25 14.29 -3.55
CA ARG A 163 -1.66 15.45 -2.76
C ARG A 163 -3.16 15.33 -2.50
N PRO A 164 -3.72 16.03 -1.48
CA PRO A 164 -5.16 15.97 -1.21
C PRO A 164 -6.04 16.29 -2.43
N GLU A 165 -5.60 17.24 -3.26
CA GLU A 165 -6.28 17.69 -4.48
C GLU A 165 -6.04 16.83 -5.72
N THR A 166 -5.28 15.73 -5.61
CA THR A 166 -5.06 14.78 -6.73
C THR A 166 -6.39 14.12 -7.10
N SER A 167 -6.72 14.07 -8.40
CA SER A 167 -7.94 13.41 -8.86
C SER A 167 -7.97 11.90 -8.52
N LEU A 168 -9.16 11.35 -8.31
CA LEU A 168 -9.32 9.90 -8.03
C LEU A 168 -8.66 9.03 -9.12
N GLY A 169 -8.80 9.41 -10.40
CA GLY A 169 -8.20 8.68 -11.51
C GLY A 169 -6.67 8.72 -11.50
N ASP A 170 -6.06 9.86 -11.17
CA ASP A 170 -4.60 9.98 -11.06
C ASP A 170 -4.06 9.22 -9.86
N ALA A 171 -4.76 9.28 -8.74
CA ALA A 171 -4.40 8.56 -7.53
C ALA A 171 -4.50 7.04 -7.72
N ALA A 172 -5.53 6.54 -8.40
CA ALA A 172 -5.66 5.12 -8.75
C ALA A 172 -4.50 4.65 -9.63
N ARG A 173 -4.13 5.45 -10.67
CA ARG A 173 -2.94 5.16 -11.50
C ARG A 173 -1.65 5.19 -10.69
N CYS A 174 -1.50 6.16 -9.79
CA CYS A 174 -0.34 6.26 -8.92
C CYS A 174 -0.22 5.05 -7.98
N ALA A 175 -1.33 4.57 -7.41
CA ALA A 175 -1.38 3.35 -6.62
C ALA A 175 -0.92 2.13 -7.43
N LEU A 176 -1.40 1.97 -8.66
CA LEU A 176 -0.97 0.88 -9.55
C LEU A 176 0.52 0.94 -9.89
N VAL A 177 1.05 2.13 -10.20
CA VAL A 177 2.49 2.31 -10.47
C VAL A 177 3.32 2.00 -9.20
N SER A 178 2.83 2.34 -8.05
CA SER A 178 3.49 2.05 -6.76
C SER A 178 3.52 0.54 -6.47
N ILE A 179 2.44 -0.19 -6.79
CA ILE A 179 2.41 -1.66 -6.74
C ILE A 179 3.38 -2.26 -7.77
N ASP A 180 3.38 -1.77 -9.01
CA ASP A 180 4.28 -2.24 -10.06
C ASP A 180 5.76 -2.07 -9.67
N SER A 181 6.13 -0.92 -9.12
CA SER A 181 7.48 -0.66 -8.59
C SER A 181 7.86 -1.65 -7.48
N THR A 182 6.89 -2.04 -6.66
CA THR A 182 7.09 -3.04 -5.61
C THR A 182 7.24 -4.44 -6.19
N MET A 183 6.41 -4.85 -7.15
CA MET A 183 6.50 -6.14 -7.83
C MET A 183 7.83 -6.31 -8.58
N HIS A 184 8.35 -5.22 -9.15
CA HIS A 184 9.65 -5.23 -9.83
C HIS A 184 10.82 -5.59 -8.89
N SER A 185 10.70 -5.22 -7.62
CA SER A 185 11.74 -5.39 -6.60
C SER A 185 11.48 -6.54 -5.62
N ASN A 186 10.25 -7.04 -5.55
CA ASN A 186 9.83 -8.07 -4.61
C ASN A 186 8.85 -9.06 -5.26
N VAL A 187 9.35 -10.23 -5.63
CA VAL A 187 8.60 -11.29 -6.32
C VAL A 187 7.43 -11.85 -5.49
N THR A 188 7.42 -11.62 -4.19
CA THR A 188 6.35 -12.10 -3.30
C THR A 188 5.09 -11.24 -3.34
N VAL A 189 5.16 -10.07 -3.95
CA VAL A 189 4.03 -9.19 -4.27
C VAL A 189 3.63 -9.41 -5.72
N GLY A 190 2.35 -9.57 -5.99
CA GLY A 190 1.92 -9.83 -7.37
C GLY A 190 0.42 -10.01 -7.55
N PRO A 191 0.00 -10.08 -8.83
CA PRO A 191 -1.41 -10.18 -9.20
C PRO A 191 -2.09 -11.44 -8.64
N PRO A 192 -3.44 -11.41 -8.59
CA PRO A 192 -4.33 -10.31 -8.99
C PRO A 192 -4.11 -9.02 -8.21
N ILE A 193 -4.27 -7.87 -8.90
CA ILE A 193 -4.22 -6.55 -8.28
C ILE A 193 -5.65 -6.02 -8.16
N GLU A 194 -6.05 -5.69 -6.94
CA GLU A 194 -7.37 -5.14 -6.64
C GLU A 194 -7.27 -3.63 -6.42
N VAL A 195 -8.21 -2.89 -7.00
CA VAL A 195 -8.35 -1.44 -6.81
C VAL A 195 -9.80 -1.11 -6.54
N MET A 196 -10.06 -0.37 -5.47
CA MET A 196 -11.35 0.21 -5.15
C MET A 196 -11.23 1.74 -5.19
N VAL A 197 -12.15 2.38 -5.90
CA VAL A 197 -12.31 3.83 -5.92
C VAL A 197 -13.62 4.14 -5.23
N TYR A 198 -13.57 4.96 -4.19
CA TYR A 198 -14.72 5.46 -3.48
C TYR A 198 -14.85 6.97 -3.68
N GLU A 199 -15.94 7.42 -4.26
CA GLU A 199 -16.28 8.83 -4.37
C GLU A 199 -16.97 9.30 -3.09
N LYS A 200 -16.53 10.44 -2.56
CA LYS A 200 -17.09 11.05 -1.37
C LYS A 200 -18.62 11.23 -1.48
N ASP A 201 -19.32 10.96 -0.39
CA ASP A 201 -20.78 11.10 -0.21
C ASP A 201 -21.64 10.15 -1.06
N LYS A 202 -21.04 9.21 -1.78
CA LYS A 202 -21.80 8.19 -2.54
C LYS A 202 -22.42 7.09 -1.66
N LEU A 203 -21.76 6.74 -0.56
CA LEU A 203 -22.15 5.64 0.35
C LEU A 203 -22.49 4.33 -0.38
N ALA A 204 -21.76 4.09 -1.48
CA ALA A 204 -21.83 2.90 -2.32
C ALA A 204 -20.49 2.66 -3.03
N PHE A 205 -20.24 1.41 -3.43
CA PHE A 205 -19.03 1.02 -4.16
C PHE A 205 -19.33 0.90 -5.67
N ASP A 206 -18.95 1.90 -6.45
CA ASP A 206 -19.23 1.93 -7.89
C ASP A 206 -18.07 1.41 -8.75
N HIS A 207 -16.84 1.51 -8.26
CA HIS A 207 -15.63 1.23 -9.06
C HIS A 207 -14.69 0.26 -8.35
N TYR A 208 -14.87 -1.03 -8.63
CA TYR A 208 -13.95 -2.09 -8.22
C TYR A 208 -13.33 -2.75 -9.44
N LEU A 209 -12.01 -2.91 -9.43
CA LEU A 209 -11.23 -3.57 -10.45
C LEU A 209 -10.41 -4.70 -9.83
N CYS A 210 -10.39 -5.85 -10.50
CA CYS A 210 -9.49 -6.96 -10.16
C CYS A 210 -8.74 -7.35 -11.44
N MET A 211 -7.43 -7.08 -11.46
CA MET A 211 -6.58 -7.20 -12.64
C MET A 211 -5.65 -8.38 -12.51
N GLU A 212 -5.80 -9.36 -13.38
CA GLU A 212 -4.90 -10.51 -13.51
C GLU A 212 -3.56 -10.10 -14.13
N SER A 213 -2.62 -11.05 -14.16
CA SER A 213 -1.26 -10.81 -14.67
C SER A 213 -1.21 -10.43 -16.15
N ASP A 214 -2.20 -10.82 -16.93
CA ASP A 214 -2.36 -10.57 -18.38
C ASP A 214 -3.38 -9.46 -18.69
N ASP A 215 -3.86 -8.73 -17.69
CA ASP A 215 -4.78 -7.62 -17.87
C ASP A 215 -4.19 -6.56 -18.82
N ALA A 216 -4.95 -6.21 -19.87
CA ALA A 216 -4.50 -5.34 -20.95
C ALA A 216 -4.16 -3.91 -20.48
N TYR A 217 -4.96 -3.38 -19.53
CA TYR A 217 -4.73 -2.05 -18.98
C TYR A 217 -3.47 -2.04 -18.09
N LEU A 218 -3.34 -3.04 -17.20
CA LEU A 218 -2.18 -3.18 -16.32
C LEU A 218 -0.88 -3.30 -17.12
N LEU A 219 -0.87 -4.13 -18.16
CA LEU A 219 0.29 -4.29 -19.05
C LEU A 219 0.64 -3.00 -19.80
N THR A 220 -0.37 -2.26 -20.27
CA THR A 220 -0.17 -0.98 -20.95
C THR A 220 0.39 0.08 -20.02
N LEU A 221 -0.17 0.18 -18.79
CA LEU A 221 0.31 1.11 -17.77
C LEU A 221 1.77 0.84 -17.40
N LYS A 222 2.12 -0.42 -17.14
CA LYS A 222 3.50 -0.85 -16.83
C LYS A 222 4.48 -0.46 -17.93
N ARG A 223 4.13 -0.74 -19.21
CA ARG A 223 4.98 -0.40 -20.36
C ARG A 223 5.16 1.11 -20.47
N ALA A 224 4.08 1.86 -20.40
CA ALA A 224 4.12 3.32 -20.49
C ALA A 224 4.95 3.93 -19.36
N TRP A 225 4.81 3.42 -18.14
CA TRP A 225 5.62 3.86 -16.99
C TRP A 225 7.11 3.61 -17.21
N ASP A 226 7.48 2.38 -17.60
CA ASP A 226 8.88 1.99 -17.85
C ASP A 226 9.53 2.84 -18.97
N GLU A 227 8.82 3.12 -20.05
CA GLU A 227 9.29 3.98 -21.12
C GLU A 227 9.47 5.44 -20.68
N ASN A 228 8.50 5.99 -19.95
CA ASN A 228 8.53 7.37 -19.51
C ASN A 228 9.59 7.63 -18.44
N ILE A 229 9.80 6.72 -17.49
CA ILE A 229 10.86 6.87 -16.47
C ILE A 229 12.25 6.83 -17.12
N LYS A 230 12.47 5.96 -18.13
CA LYS A 230 13.72 5.92 -18.91
C LYS A 230 13.94 7.20 -19.72
N LYS A 231 12.86 7.77 -20.25
CA LYS A 231 12.93 9.07 -20.94
C LYS A 231 13.28 10.18 -19.97
N ALA A 232 12.56 10.28 -18.85
CA ALA A 232 12.82 11.28 -17.82
C ALA A 232 14.27 11.20 -17.30
N PHE A 233 14.80 9.99 -17.11
CA PHE A 233 16.19 9.80 -16.71
C PHE A 233 17.19 10.33 -17.75
N ARG A 234 16.95 10.11 -19.05
CA ARG A 234 17.81 10.63 -20.13
C ARG A 234 17.82 12.15 -20.22
N ASP A 235 16.74 12.79 -19.81
CA ASP A 235 16.59 14.24 -19.84
C ASP A 235 17.20 14.96 -18.62
N LEU A 236 17.75 14.18 -17.63
CA LEU A 236 18.45 14.76 -16.48
C LEU A 236 19.69 15.55 -16.91
N PRO A 237 20.06 16.61 -16.17
CA PRO A 237 21.28 17.37 -16.41
C PRO A 237 22.52 16.45 -16.41
N ARG A 238 23.36 16.62 -17.41
CA ARG A 238 24.62 15.86 -17.53
C ARG A 238 25.72 16.50 -16.70
N PHE A 239 26.66 15.68 -16.25
CA PHE A 239 27.88 16.17 -15.61
C PHE A 239 28.77 16.93 -16.61
N ASP A 240 29.54 17.91 -16.13
CA ASP A 240 30.45 18.72 -16.97
C ASP A 240 31.45 17.86 -17.76
N TRP A 241 31.92 16.79 -17.16
CA TRP A 241 32.87 15.86 -17.82
C TRP A 241 32.21 15.05 -18.96
N GLU A 242 30.90 14.81 -18.94
CA GLU A 242 30.19 14.17 -20.05
C GLU A 242 30.07 15.13 -21.26
N SER A 243 29.87 16.42 -21.00
CA SER A 243 29.80 17.47 -22.02
C SER A 243 31.16 17.69 -22.72
N ALA A 244 32.27 17.45 -22.03
CA ALA A 244 33.63 17.57 -22.56
C ALA A 244 34.04 16.42 -23.50
N GLN A 245 33.43 15.25 -23.39
CA GLN A 245 33.75 14.09 -24.25
C GLN A 245 33.24 14.25 -25.71
N GLY A 246 32.32 15.14 -25.96
CA GLY A 246 31.89 15.52 -27.34
C GLY A 246 32.96 16.29 -28.11
N ARG A 247 34.02 16.81 -27.47
CA ARG A 247 35.08 17.62 -28.09
C ARG A 247 36.47 16.97 -28.18
N LYS A 248 36.69 15.78 -27.63
CA LYS A 248 38.01 15.11 -27.69
C LYS A 248 37.89 13.62 -27.99
N ARG A 249 37.60 13.26 -29.24
CA ARG A 249 38.27 12.10 -29.83
C ARG A 249 39.63 12.56 -30.36
N GLY A 250 40.61 12.62 -29.49
CA GLY A 250 42.01 12.99 -29.82
C GLY A 250 42.79 13.26 -28.56
N GLY A 251 43.54 12.28 -28.07
CA GLY A 251 44.62 12.47 -27.11
C GLY A 251 44.36 12.06 -25.67
N THR A 252 44.74 10.86 -25.38
CA THR A 252 44.94 10.31 -24.04
C THR A 252 45.97 11.14 -23.25
N GLN A 253 45.55 11.70 -22.11
CA GLN A 253 46.53 12.02 -21.03
C GLN A 253 46.01 11.48 -19.71
N ILE A 254 46.63 10.42 -19.24
CA ILE A 254 46.46 9.90 -17.89
C ILE A 254 47.26 10.83 -16.96
N SER A 255 46.56 11.63 -16.16
CA SER A 255 47.21 12.42 -15.10
C SER A 255 47.46 11.51 -13.91
N THR A 256 48.74 11.16 -13.72
CA THR A 256 49.21 10.45 -12.52
C THR A 256 49.21 11.42 -11.33
N HIS A 257 48.46 11.10 -10.29
CA HIS A 257 48.56 11.78 -8.99
C HIS A 257 50.00 11.70 -8.45
N LYS A 258 50.70 12.81 -8.39
CA LYS A 258 51.97 12.93 -7.65
C LYS A 258 51.71 12.81 -6.15
N LYS A 259 52.27 11.77 -5.54
CA LYS A 259 52.32 11.64 -4.07
C LYS A 259 53.13 12.81 -3.47
N ALA A 260 52.53 13.45 -2.46
CA ALA A 260 53.19 14.47 -1.66
C ALA A 260 54.40 13.85 -0.88
N PRO A 261 55.51 14.60 -0.68
CA PRO A 261 56.68 14.08 -0.01
C PRO A 261 56.45 13.95 1.51
N LYS A 262 56.84 12.81 2.07
CA LYS A 262 56.91 12.56 3.51
C LYS A 262 57.95 13.47 4.13
N LYS A 263 57.53 14.38 5.05
CA LYS A 263 58.45 15.07 5.96
C LYS A 263 58.95 14.08 7.00
N LYS A 264 60.28 13.90 7.04
CA LYS A 264 61.00 13.27 8.17
C LYS A 264 61.01 14.23 9.35
N LYS A 265 60.55 13.78 10.50
CA LYS A 265 61.20 13.98 11.82
C LYS A 265 60.80 12.83 12.74
#